data_c69e2064f9de0c15a44743c0f88f5b01
#
_entry.id   c69e2064f9de0c15a44743c0f88f5b01
#
_cell.length_a   1.000
_cell.length_b   1.000
_cell.length_c   1.000
_cell.angle_alpha   90.00
_cell.angle_beta   90.00
_cell.angle_gamma   90.00
#
_symmetry.space_group_name_H-M   'P 1'
#
loop_
_entity.id
_entity.type
_entity.pdbx_description
1 polymer ?
#
loop_
_entity_poly.entity_id
_entity_poly.type
_entity_poly.pdbx_seq_one_letter_code
_entity_poly.pdbx_strand_id
1 'polypeptide(L)'
;MKGVISPKYTGSASYGFVGYPTLSFRRPGMPAKWSSPDDSISLNLYENERLAIGPSLAYRGGRYSSDAPELSGLHKPRWSLEGGVFADVWLAPEQIRLRAELRRGMRGRDGVNGSLGGDYVHRYGQFTFAFGPRLKFGNDTFMRNQFGVTVNDQMANPRYAAYEPKSDLYAVGAYGSATYKQNEHWSYTVHGGFDRLRGDAGRSPIIRSSSGSRDQWSIGAIISYTFGVGVR
;
A
#
# COMPACT_ATOMS: atom_id res chain seq x y z
N MET A 1 -6.09 2.80 -16.05
CA MET A 1 -5.23 1.60 -16.02
C MET A 1 -3.98 1.95 -15.23
N LYS A 2 -3.53 1.10 -14.32
CA LYS A 2 -2.36 1.33 -13.45
C LYS A 2 -1.31 0.24 -13.68
N GLY A 3 -0.06 0.64 -13.90
CA GLY A 3 1.10 -0.24 -13.95
C GLY A 3 2.09 0.15 -12.85
N VAL A 4 2.62 -0.84 -12.11
CA VAL A 4 3.54 -0.61 -10.99
C VAL A 4 4.66 -1.65 -11.01
N ILE A 5 5.88 -1.20 -10.82
CA ILE A 5 7.04 -2.02 -10.47
C ILE A 5 7.23 -1.89 -8.96
N SER A 6 7.22 -3.00 -8.24
CA SER A 6 7.36 -3.04 -6.79
C SER A 6 8.02 -4.34 -6.35
N PRO A 7 8.48 -4.45 -5.09
CA PRO A 7 8.96 -5.71 -4.55
C PRO A 7 7.92 -6.81 -4.71
N LYS A 8 8.33 -8.01 -5.11
CA LYS A 8 7.44 -9.16 -5.36
C LYS A 8 6.62 -9.56 -4.13
N TYR A 9 7.18 -9.38 -2.94
CA TYR A 9 6.50 -9.51 -1.63
C TYR A 9 7.11 -8.51 -0.66
N THR A 10 6.44 -8.20 0.44
CA THR A 10 6.94 -7.26 1.46
C THR A 10 8.29 -7.74 2.00
N GLY A 11 9.34 -6.97 1.78
CA GLY A 11 10.71 -7.30 2.16
C GLY A 11 11.52 -8.03 1.09
N SER A 12 11.01 -8.20 -0.13
CA SER A 12 11.76 -8.79 -1.23
C SER A 12 12.85 -7.84 -1.75
N ALA A 13 14.03 -8.39 -2.07
CA ALA A 13 15.05 -7.71 -2.85
C ALA A 13 14.77 -7.77 -4.38
N SER A 14 13.87 -8.66 -4.81
CA SER A 14 13.48 -8.81 -6.21
C SER A 14 12.20 -8.03 -6.51
N TYR A 15 12.12 -7.49 -7.72
CA TYR A 15 11.01 -6.65 -8.16
C TYR A 15 10.19 -7.35 -9.23
N GLY A 16 8.92 -6.99 -9.31
CA GLY A 16 8.00 -7.46 -10.34
C GLY A 16 7.12 -6.33 -10.86
N PHE A 17 6.64 -6.50 -12.08
CA PHE A 17 5.66 -5.60 -12.68
C PHE A 17 4.25 -6.18 -12.51
N VAL A 18 3.31 -5.31 -12.11
CA VAL A 18 1.89 -5.62 -12.02
C VAL A 18 1.10 -4.53 -12.73
N GLY A 19 0.20 -4.93 -13.63
CA GLY A 19 -0.73 -4.04 -14.31
C GLY A 19 -2.17 -4.46 -14.04
N TYR A 20 -3.03 -3.49 -13.70
CA TYR A 20 -4.44 -3.75 -13.44
C TYR A 20 -5.32 -2.54 -13.76
N PRO A 21 -6.59 -2.78 -14.14
CA PRO A 21 -7.56 -1.71 -14.28
C PRO A 21 -7.91 -1.15 -12.91
N THR A 22 -8.12 0.17 -12.83
CA THR A 22 -8.63 0.86 -11.65
C THR A 22 -9.94 1.54 -12.02
N LEU A 23 -10.91 1.49 -11.14
CA LEU A 23 -12.19 2.17 -11.28
C LEU A 23 -12.38 3.09 -10.09
N SER A 24 -12.82 4.31 -10.34
CA SER A 24 -13.26 5.23 -9.31
C SER A 24 -14.63 5.79 -9.69
N PHE A 25 -15.52 5.85 -8.71
CA PHE A 25 -16.87 6.35 -8.90
C PHE A 25 -17.03 7.66 -8.15
N ARG A 26 -17.72 8.61 -8.77
CA ARG A 26 -17.98 9.91 -8.21
C ARG A 26 -19.44 10.28 -8.45
N ARG A 27 -20.07 10.91 -7.47
CA ARG A 27 -21.44 11.46 -7.67
C ARG A 27 -21.39 12.61 -8.67
N PRO A 28 -22.35 12.70 -9.60
CA PRO A 28 -22.47 13.82 -10.53
C PRO A 28 -22.52 15.16 -9.75
N GLY A 29 -21.84 16.18 -10.27
CA GLY A 29 -21.80 17.51 -9.66
C GLY A 29 -20.81 17.72 -8.51
N MET A 30 -20.18 16.67 -8.00
CA MET A 30 -19.11 16.82 -7.00
C MET A 30 -17.74 16.97 -7.65
N PRO A 31 -16.91 17.95 -7.22
CA PRO A 31 -15.53 18.07 -7.69
C PRO A 31 -14.72 16.82 -7.30
N ALA A 32 -13.81 16.42 -8.16
CA ALA A 32 -12.91 15.31 -7.85
C ALA A 32 -11.94 15.76 -6.75
N LYS A 33 -12.06 15.20 -5.55
CA LYS A 33 -11.02 15.36 -4.53
C LYS A 33 -9.80 14.55 -4.95
N TRP A 34 -8.64 15.08 -4.60
CA TRP A 34 -7.40 14.37 -4.83
C TRP A 34 -7.32 13.13 -3.93
N SER A 35 -6.82 12.04 -4.48
CA SER A 35 -6.46 10.82 -3.76
C SER A 35 -5.06 10.39 -4.16
N SER A 36 -4.31 9.80 -3.23
CA SER A 36 -2.97 9.31 -3.52
C SER A 36 -3.03 8.02 -4.33
N PRO A 37 -2.13 7.82 -5.30
CA PRO A 37 -2.08 6.55 -6.04
C PRO A 37 -1.82 5.30 -5.19
N ASP A 38 -1.30 5.45 -3.96
CA ASP A 38 -1.09 4.35 -3.01
C ASP A 38 -2.28 4.12 -2.03
N ASP A 39 -3.31 4.95 -2.11
CA ASP A 39 -4.53 4.73 -1.34
C ASP A 39 -5.20 3.41 -1.75
N SER A 40 -5.81 2.73 -0.78
CA SER A 40 -6.69 1.59 -1.03
C SER A 40 -7.97 2.00 -1.78
N ILE A 41 -8.66 1.06 -2.35
CA ILE A 41 -10.02 1.29 -2.86
C ILE A 41 -10.89 1.70 -1.67
N SER A 42 -11.51 2.87 -1.75
CA SER A 42 -12.28 3.44 -0.64
C SER A 42 -13.61 4.03 -1.13
N LEU A 43 -14.63 3.93 -0.27
CA LEU A 43 -15.95 4.50 -0.52
C LEU A 43 -16.26 5.51 0.58
N ASN A 44 -16.51 6.77 0.20
CA ASN A 44 -16.90 7.81 1.16
C ASN A 44 -18.37 7.61 1.58
N LEU A 45 -18.56 7.16 2.83
CA LEU A 45 -19.89 7.12 3.45
C LEU A 45 -20.28 8.49 4.00
N TYR A 46 -19.32 9.14 4.63
CA TYR A 46 -19.44 10.53 5.07
C TYR A 46 -18.34 11.36 4.44
N GLU A 47 -18.70 12.52 3.92
CA GLU A 47 -17.77 13.43 3.26
C GLU A 47 -18.21 14.87 3.40
N ASN A 48 -17.30 15.73 3.85
CA ASN A 48 -17.43 17.19 3.78
C ASN A 48 -16.10 17.79 3.30
N GLU A 49 -15.93 19.11 3.36
CA GLU A 49 -14.72 19.78 2.88
C GLU A 49 -13.43 19.32 3.57
N ARG A 50 -13.52 18.94 4.87
CA ARG A 50 -12.36 18.61 5.70
C ARG A 50 -12.24 17.15 6.10
N LEU A 51 -13.30 16.38 6.01
CA LEU A 51 -13.34 15.02 6.52
C LEU A 51 -14.00 14.09 5.52
N ALA A 52 -13.38 12.94 5.26
CA ALA A 52 -14.03 11.83 4.59
C ALA A 52 -13.74 10.54 5.38
N ILE A 53 -14.79 9.73 5.59
CA ILE A 53 -14.71 8.47 6.32
C ILE A 53 -15.49 7.42 5.55
N GLY A 54 -15.00 6.19 5.56
CA GLY A 54 -15.72 5.08 4.97
C GLY A 54 -14.96 3.77 4.99
N PRO A 55 -15.52 2.73 4.36
CA PRO A 55 -14.85 1.45 4.20
C PRO A 55 -13.71 1.53 3.18
N SER A 56 -12.73 0.67 3.39
CA SER A 56 -11.61 0.49 2.47
C SER A 56 -11.40 -0.97 2.14
N LEU A 57 -10.85 -1.23 0.95
CA LEU A 57 -10.52 -2.55 0.44
C LEU A 57 -9.15 -2.49 -0.22
N ALA A 58 -8.27 -3.41 0.17
CA ALA A 58 -6.95 -3.53 -0.44
C ALA A 58 -6.65 -4.98 -0.81
N TYR A 59 -5.80 -5.17 -1.81
CA TYR A 59 -5.21 -6.45 -2.15
C TYR A 59 -3.76 -6.48 -1.65
N ARG A 60 -3.40 -7.53 -0.94
CA ARG A 60 -2.03 -7.82 -0.56
C ARG A 60 -1.55 -9.09 -1.27
N GLY A 61 -0.46 -8.98 -2.00
CA GLY A 61 0.21 -10.11 -2.63
C GLY A 61 0.72 -11.11 -1.60
N GLY A 62 0.86 -12.37 -2.03
CA GLY A 62 1.51 -13.42 -1.25
C GLY A 62 3.02 -13.47 -1.48
N ARG A 63 3.68 -14.39 -0.79
CA ARG A 63 5.08 -14.77 -1.03
C ARG A 63 5.10 -16.22 -1.55
N TYR A 64 5.64 -16.43 -2.73
CA TYR A 64 5.68 -17.74 -3.38
C TYR A 64 7.11 -18.22 -3.56
N SER A 65 7.33 -19.54 -3.60
CA SER A 65 8.65 -20.13 -3.80
C SER A 65 9.25 -19.81 -5.18
N SER A 66 8.43 -19.47 -6.16
CA SER A 66 8.89 -18.95 -7.46
C SER A 66 9.54 -17.57 -7.36
N ASP A 67 9.21 -16.80 -6.33
CA ASP A 67 9.74 -15.45 -6.13
C ASP A 67 11.11 -15.46 -5.43
N ALA A 68 11.32 -16.45 -4.57
CA ALA A 68 12.55 -16.62 -3.79
C ALA A 68 12.76 -18.12 -3.47
N PRO A 69 13.46 -18.89 -4.32
CA PRO A 69 13.68 -20.32 -4.14
C PRO A 69 14.38 -20.66 -2.81
N GLU A 70 15.24 -19.80 -2.30
CA GLU A 70 15.93 -19.99 -1.01
C GLU A 70 14.99 -19.93 0.20
N LEU A 71 13.80 -19.36 0.07
CA LEU A 71 12.75 -19.39 1.10
C LEU A 71 11.90 -20.66 1.01
N SER A 72 12.33 -21.66 0.23
CA SER A 72 11.65 -22.96 0.18
C SER A 72 11.69 -23.61 1.56
N GLY A 73 10.57 -24.21 1.95
CA GLY A 73 10.40 -24.80 3.29
C GLY A 73 9.81 -23.85 4.32
N LEU A 74 9.93 -22.53 4.15
CA LEU A 74 9.27 -21.58 5.05
C LEU A 74 7.78 -21.49 4.74
N HIS A 75 6.97 -21.13 5.77
CA HIS A 75 5.56 -20.84 5.55
C HIS A 75 5.40 -19.68 4.55
N LYS A 76 4.33 -19.74 3.76
CA LYS A 76 4.09 -18.79 2.66
C LYS A 76 2.83 -18.00 2.96
N PRO A 77 2.96 -16.71 3.31
CA PRO A 77 1.79 -15.84 3.34
C PRO A 77 1.11 -15.88 1.97
N ARG A 78 -0.16 -16.28 1.95
CA ARG A 78 -0.95 -16.26 0.72
C ARG A 78 -1.40 -14.85 0.42
N TRP A 79 -1.80 -14.58 -0.84
CA TRP A 79 -2.50 -13.35 -1.16
C TRP A 79 -3.76 -13.17 -0.28
N SER A 80 -4.10 -11.95 0.04
CA SER A 80 -5.26 -11.63 0.86
C SER A 80 -5.98 -10.39 0.35
N LEU A 81 -7.30 -10.40 0.47
CA LEU A 81 -8.10 -9.20 0.46
C LEU A 81 -8.17 -8.68 1.90
N GLU A 82 -7.99 -7.38 2.06
CA GLU A 82 -8.01 -6.71 3.34
C GLU A 82 -9.16 -5.70 3.34
N GLY A 83 -10.15 -5.96 4.18
CA GLY A 83 -11.25 -5.03 4.43
C GLY A 83 -10.93 -4.15 5.63
N GLY A 84 -11.39 -2.90 5.59
CA GLY A 84 -11.10 -1.98 6.67
C GLY A 84 -11.88 -0.67 6.60
N VAL A 85 -11.37 0.31 7.31
CA VAL A 85 -11.91 1.67 7.35
C VAL A 85 -10.79 2.67 7.16
N PHE A 86 -11.14 3.81 6.58
CA PHE A 86 -10.24 4.94 6.43
C PHE A 86 -10.87 6.23 6.94
N ALA A 87 -10.02 7.17 7.28
CA ALA A 87 -10.37 8.55 7.54
C ALA A 87 -9.36 9.47 6.86
N ASP A 88 -9.84 10.41 6.06
CA ASP A 88 -9.07 11.50 5.48
C ASP A 88 -9.44 12.81 6.18
N VAL A 89 -8.45 13.52 6.69
CA VAL A 89 -8.60 14.84 7.30
C VAL A 89 -7.81 15.85 6.48
N TRP A 90 -8.50 16.88 5.98
CA TRP A 90 -7.87 17.99 5.27
C TRP A 90 -7.62 19.15 6.23
N LEU A 91 -6.36 19.31 6.67
CA LEU A 91 -5.93 20.41 7.53
C LEU A 91 -6.02 21.75 6.78
N ALA A 92 -5.60 21.75 5.54
CA ALA A 92 -5.87 22.81 4.57
C ALA A 92 -6.58 22.16 3.38
N PRO A 93 -7.82 22.57 3.06
CA PRO A 93 -8.58 21.98 1.96
C PRO A 93 -7.77 21.95 0.67
N GLU A 94 -7.73 20.75 0.06
CA GLU A 94 -7.03 20.49 -1.20
C GLU A 94 -5.50 20.67 -1.20
N GLN A 95 -4.88 21.00 -0.06
CA GLN A 95 -3.43 21.22 0.06
C GLN A 95 -2.76 20.24 1.03
N ILE A 96 -3.32 20.06 2.24
CA ILE A 96 -2.70 19.23 3.26
C ILE A 96 -3.71 18.18 3.72
N ARG A 97 -3.46 16.93 3.39
CA ARG A 97 -4.26 15.78 3.80
C ARG A 97 -3.50 14.93 4.79
N LEU A 98 -4.20 14.46 5.82
CA LEU A 98 -3.81 13.33 6.66
C LEU A 98 -4.76 12.18 6.40
N ARG A 99 -4.22 10.98 6.19
CA ARG A 99 -4.99 9.74 6.02
C ARG A 99 -4.59 8.74 7.07
N ALA A 100 -5.58 8.21 7.76
CA ALA A 100 -5.44 7.03 8.61
C ALA A 100 -6.25 5.89 8.03
N GLU A 101 -5.70 4.68 8.07
CA GLU A 101 -6.36 3.48 7.58
C GLU A 101 -6.07 2.30 8.48
N LEU A 102 -7.09 1.50 8.78
CA LEU A 102 -6.98 0.26 9.53
C LEU A 102 -7.66 -0.85 8.76
N ARG A 103 -6.93 -1.94 8.48
CA ARG A 103 -7.40 -3.07 7.67
C ARG A 103 -7.14 -4.40 8.37
N ARG A 104 -8.01 -5.35 8.10
CA ARG A 104 -7.87 -6.74 8.50
C ARG A 104 -7.97 -7.65 7.28
N GLY A 105 -7.06 -8.59 7.16
CA GLY A 105 -7.15 -9.61 6.14
C GLY A 105 -8.31 -10.57 6.38
N MET A 106 -8.93 -11.04 5.30
CA MET A 106 -10.12 -11.90 5.36
C MET A 106 -9.83 -13.30 5.89
N ARG A 107 -8.55 -13.71 5.96
CA ARG A 107 -8.15 -14.98 6.56
C ARG A 107 -7.71 -14.79 8.00
N GLY A 108 -8.03 -15.74 8.88
CA GLY A 108 -7.76 -15.63 10.32
C GLY A 108 -6.29 -15.40 10.71
N ARG A 109 -5.35 -15.81 9.86
CA ARG A 109 -3.90 -15.63 10.05
C ARG A 109 -3.33 -14.35 9.44
N ASP A 110 -4.13 -13.56 8.74
CA ASP A 110 -3.65 -12.37 8.03
C ASP A 110 -3.35 -11.19 8.97
N GLY A 111 -4.02 -11.16 10.13
CA GLY A 111 -3.83 -10.13 11.15
C GLY A 111 -4.46 -8.79 10.77
N VAL A 112 -4.09 -7.78 11.54
CA VAL A 112 -4.51 -6.37 11.37
C VAL A 112 -3.30 -5.53 11.03
N ASN A 113 -3.42 -4.69 10.03
CA ASN A 113 -2.43 -3.68 9.68
C ASN A 113 -3.07 -2.30 9.59
N GLY A 114 -2.28 -1.28 9.82
CA GLY A 114 -2.70 0.10 9.73
C GLY A 114 -1.65 0.93 9.01
N SER A 115 -2.08 2.08 8.51
CA SER A 115 -1.20 3.08 7.92
C SER A 115 -1.61 4.49 8.31
N LEU A 116 -0.62 5.36 8.44
CA LEU A 116 -0.80 6.80 8.53
C LEU A 116 -0.02 7.44 7.38
N GLY A 117 -0.66 8.32 6.65
CA GLY A 117 -0.07 9.10 5.57
C GLY A 117 -0.34 10.58 5.76
N GLY A 118 0.62 11.40 5.33
CA GLY A 118 0.42 12.83 5.16
C GLY A 118 0.75 13.18 3.71
N ASP A 119 0.00 14.10 3.11
CA ASP A 119 0.23 14.53 1.75
C ASP A 119 0.17 16.05 1.66
N TYR A 120 1.20 16.63 1.09
CA TYR A 120 1.16 18.00 0.59
C TYR A 120 0.85 17.96 -0.91
N VAL A 121 -0.23 18.60 -1.31
CA VAL A 121 -0.74 18.65 -2.68
C VAL A 121 -0.58 20.06 -3.23
N HIS A 122 0.14 20.19 -4.33
CA HIS A 122 0.35 21.45 -5.02
C HIS A 122 -0.15 21.39 -6.45
N ARG A 123 -1.04 22.32 -6.82
CA ARG A 123 -1.58 22.43 -8.18
C ARG A 123 -0.97 23.60 -8.91
N TYR A 124 -0.46 23.35 -10.10
CA TYR A 124 0.11 24.36 -10.97
C TYR A 124 -0.37 24.15 -12.41
N GLY A 125 -1.31 24.96 -12.85
CA GLY A 125 -1.95 24.82 -14.17
C GLY A 125 -2.59 23.44 -14.34
N GLN A 126 -2.13 22.69 -15.32
CA GLN A 126 -2.59 21.31 -15.60
C GLN A 126 -1.88 20.24 -14.76
N PHE A 127 -0.91 20.63 -13.94
CA PHE A 127 -0.15 19.69 -13.11
C PHE A 127 -0.64 19.67 -11.67
N THR A 128 -0.65 18.49 -11.08
CA THR A 128 -0.84 18.30 -9.64
C THR A 128 0.32 17.46 -9.13
N PHE A 129 1.07 18.01 -8.20
CA PHE A 129 2.16 17.34 -7.50
C PHE A 129 1.71 17.01 -6.09
N ALA A 130 2.08 15.84 -5.61
CA ALA A 130 1.85 15.49 -4.21
C ALA A 130 3.04 14.71 -3.66
N PHE A 131 3.33 14.94 -2.38
CA PHE A 131 4.41 14.28 -1.68
C PHE A 131 4.12 14.23 -0.19
N GLY A 132 4.52 13.13 0.47
CA GLY A 132 4.40 13.06 1.91
C GLY A 132 4.86 11.75 2.56
N PRO A 133 4.95 11.76 3.90
CA PRO A 133 5.41 10.62 4.68
C PRO A 133 4.38 9.48 4.74
N ARG A 134 4.89 8.27 5.01
CA ARG A 134 4.10 7.06 5.23
C ARG A 134 4.62 6.31 6.45
N LEU A 135 3.70 5.90 7.33
CA LEU A 135 3.95 5.05 8.48
C LEU A 135 3.06 3.82 8.38
N LYS A 136 3.61 2.63 8.65
CA LYS A 136 2.87 1.36 8.55
C LYS A 136 3.04 0.53 9.82
N PHE A 137 1.91 0.05 10.36
CA PHE A 137 1.83 -0.67 11.62
C PHE A 137 1.24 -2.07 11.37
N GLY A 138 1.65 -3.04 12.17
CA GLY A 138 1.09 -4.37 12.17
C GLY A 138 0.90 -4.92 13.58
N ASN A 139 -0.18 -5.66 13.81
CA ASN A 139 -0.33 -6.40 15.04
C ASN A 139 0.52 -7.69 15.03
N ASP A 140 0.64 -8.38 16.16
CA ASP A 140 1.43 -9.61 16.31
C ASP A 140 1.10 -10.65 15.24
N THR A 141 -0.17 -10.85 14.94
CA THR A 141 -0.61 -11.82 13.94
C THR A 141 -0.14 -11.46 12.53
N PHE A 142 -0.28 -10.18 12.16
CA PHE A 142 0.22 -9.67 10.89
C PHE A 142 1.75 -9.81 10.80
N MET A 143 2.45 -9.39 11.85
CA MET A 143 3.90 -9.42 11.90
C MET A 143 4.45 -10.84 11.80
N ARG A 144 3.88 -11.80 12.56
CA ARG A 144 4.25 -13.22 12.47
C ARG A 144 3.97 -13.79 11.08
N ASN A 145 2.84 -13.47 10.48
CA ASN A 145 2.50 -13.95 9.14
C ASN A 145 3.46 -13.43 8.06
N GLN A 146 3.87 -12.15 8.13
CA GLN A 146 4.70 -11.53 7.11
C GLN A 146 6.20 -11.76 7.32
N PHE A 147 6.66 -11.69 8.56
CA PHE A 147 8.09 -11.59 8.91
C PHE A 147 8.57 -12.69 9.84
N GLY A 148 7.67 -13.53 10.34
CA GLY A 148 7.99 -14.62 11.26
C GLY A 148 8.65 -15.81 10.57
N VAL A 149 9.39 -16.58 11.37
CA VAL A 149 9.92 -17.92 11.03
C VAL A 149 9.55 -18.84 12.18
N THR A 150 8.70 -19.83 11.92
CA THR A 150 8.29 -20.80 12.95
C THR A 150 9.38 -21.83 13.20
N VAL A 151 9.28 -22.57 14.30
CA VAL A 151 10.20 -23.72 14.58
C VAL A 151 10.11 -24.76 13.46
N ASN A 152 8.93 -25.00 12.91
CA ASN A 152 8.75 -25.93 11.79
C ASN A 152 9.44 -25.41 10.51
N ASP A 153 9.38 -24.10 10.26
CA ASP A 153 10.09 -23.47 9.15
C ASP A 153 11.60 -23.64 9.31
N GLN A 154 12.14 -23.43 10.52
CA GLN A 154 13.55 -23.65 10.82
C GLN A 154 13.98 -25.11 10.63
N MET A 155 13.15 -26.07 11.03
CA MET A 155 13.43 -27.50 10.80
C MET A 155 13.43 -27.84 9.30
N ALA A 156 12.53 -27.24 8.51
CA ALA A 156 12.45 -27.45 7.07
C ALA A 156 13.57 -26.70 6.30
N ASN A 157 14.04 -25.58 6.82
CA ASN A 157 15.13 -24.81 6.23
C ASN A 157 16.04 -24.20 7.34
N PRO A 158 17.08 -24.94 7.78
CA PRO A 158 17.94 -24.53 8.90
C PRO A 158 18.75 -23.23 8.68
N ARG A 159 18.73 -22.67 7.47
CA ARG A 159 19.36 -21.37 7.20
C ARG A 159 18.66 -20.21 7.90
N TYR A 160 17.40 -20.40 8.30
CA TYR A 160 16.56 -19.38 8.91
C TYR A 160 16.24 -19.76 10.35
N ALA A 161 16.81 -19.05 11.30
CA ALA A 161 16.50 -19.26 12.72
C ALA A 161 15.04 -18.87 13.00
N ALA A 162 14.41 -19.60 13.94
CA ALA A 162 13.06 -19.27 14.39
C ALA A 162 13.02 -17.83 14.91
N TYR A 163 11.97 -17.11 14.49
CA TYR A 163 11.81 -15.69 14.79
C TYR A 163 10.35 -15.32 14.97
N GLU A 164 10.01 -14.74 16.09
CA GLU A 164 8.65 -14.33 16.43
C GLU A 164 8.56 -12.81 16.61
N PRO A 165 8.25 -12.07 15.53
CA PRO A 165 8.07 -10.63 15.59
C PRO A 165 6.79 -10.26 16.33
N LYS A 166 6.83 -9.12 17.04
CA LYS A 166 5.70 -8.53 17.76
C LYS A 166 5.11 -7.35 16.99
N SER A 167 3.96 -6.84 17.48
CA SER A 167 3.32 -5.63 16.99
C SER A 167 4.30 -4.46 16.94
N ASP A 168 4.37 -3.80 15.80
CA ASP A 168 5.38 -2.74 15.61
C ASP A 168 4.94 -1.71 14.55
N LEU A 169 5.60 -0.55 14.58
CA LEU A 169 5.78 0.32 13.42
C LEU A 169 6.79 -0.35 12.48
N TYR A 170 6.30 -1.16 11.54
CA TYR A 170 7.17 -2.02 10.74
C TYR A 170 7.78 -1.32 9.51
N ALA A 171 7.24 -0.17 9.07
CA ALA A 171 7.81 0.58 7.97
C ALA A 171 7.61 2.09 8.12
N VAL A 172 8.61 2.83 7.68
CA VAL A 172 8.60 4.30 7.56
C VAL A 172 9.04 4.64 6.15
N GLY A 173 8.32 5.53 5.50
CA GLY A 173 8.61 5.86 4.12
C GLY A 173 8.08 7.22 3.67
N ALA A 174 8.14 7.42 2.37
CA ALA A 174 7.59 8.57 1.69
C ALA A 174 7.01 8.15 0.33
N TYR A 175 6.04 8.90 -0.13
CA TYR A 175 5.38 8.66 -1.40
C TYR A 175 5.18 9.96 -2.13
N GLY A 176 5.28 9.94 -3.47
CA GLY A 176 5.07 11.11 -4.30
C GLY A 176 4.41 10.76 -5.62
N SER A 177 3.73 11.74 -6.19
CA SER A 177 3.08 11.64 -7.49
C SER A 177 3.09 12.97 -8.24
N ALA A 178 3.10 12.88 -9.57
CA ALA A 178 2.88 14.00 -10.47
C ALA A 178 1.81 13.60 -11.48
N THR A 179 0.73 14.35 -11.53
CA THR A 179 -0.39 14.15 -12.45
C THR A 179 -0.46 15.29 -13.44
N TYR A 180 -0.52 14.96 -14.73
CA TYR A 180 -0.79 15.89 -15.82
C TYR A 180 -2.23 15.67 -16.31
N LYS A 181 -3.06 16.70 -16.20
CA LYS A 181 -4.45 16.70 -16.71
C LYS A 181 -4.46 17.31 -18.11
N GLN A 182 -4.46 16.47 -19.14
CA GLN A 182 -4.43 16.91 -20.54
C GLN A 182 -5.74 17.64 -20.91
N ASN A 183 -6.89 17.12 -20.47
CA ASN A 183 -8.22 17.69 -20.68
C ASN A 183 -9.21 17.14 -19.64
N GLU A 184 -10.50 17.36 -19.83
CA GLU A 184 -11.55 16.87 -18.89
C GLU A 184 -11.66 15.35 -18.82
N HIS A 185 -11.21 14.66 -19.86
CA HIS A 185 -11.31 13.20 -19.97
C HIS A 185 -10.01 12.48 -19.62
N TRP A 186 -8.85 12.99 -20.04
CA TRP A 186 -7.57 12.30 -19.94
C TRP A 186 -6.66 12.89 -18.88
N SER A 187 -6.13 12.03 -18.05
CA SER A 187 -5.03 12.36 -17.14
C SER A 187 -3.99 11.25 -17.06
N TYR A 188 -2.76 11.65 -16.85
CA TYR A 188 -1.57 10.79 -16.75
C TYR A 188 -0.89 11.05 -15.43
N THR A 189 -0.63 10.01 -14.65
CA THR A 189 0.04 10.14 -13.36
C THR A 189 1.27 9.25 -13.35
N VAL A 190 2.40 9.80 -12.95
CA VAL A 190 3.58 9.04 -12.52
C VAL A 190 3.66 9.12 -11.00
N HIS A 191 4.06 8.04 -10.37
CA HIS A 191 4.14 7.97 -8.92
C HIS A 191 5.26 7.05 -8.46
N GLY A 192 5.73 7.27 -7.25
CA GLY A 192 6.75 6.41 -6.66
C GLY A 192 6.76 6.52 -5.15
N GLY A 193 7.30 5.50 -4.52
CA GLY A 193 7.40 5.42 -3.08
C GLY A 193 8.65 4.70 -2.62
N PHE A 194 9.03 5.00 -1.41
CA PHE A 194 10.10 4.35 -0.68
C PHE A 194 9.61 4.04 0.72
N ASP A 195 9.75 2.79 1.13
CA ASP A 195 9.53 2.34 2.51
C ASP A 195 10.80 1.67 3.03
N ARG A 196 11.18 1.99 4.25
CA ARG A 196 12.23 1.27 4.97
C ARG A 196 11.63 0.44 6.09
N LEU A 197 11.81 -0.88 5.99
CA LEU A 197 11.39 -1.81 7.03
C LEU A 197 12.24 -1.62 8.29
N ARG A 198 11.60 -1.51 9.44
CA ARG A 198 12.20 -1.19 10.73
C ARG A 198 11.75 -2.20 11.80
N GLY A 199 12.22 -1.96 13.03
CA GLY A 199 11.82 -2.77 14.19
C GLY A 199 11.95 -4.26 13.94
N ASP A 200 10.97 -5.01 14.35
CA ASP A 200 10.93 -6.47 14.21
C ASP A 200 10.89 -6.92 12.75
N ALA A 201 10.22 -6.20 11.86
CA ALA A 201 10.26 -6.51 10.44
C ALA A 201 11.69 -6.45 9.88
N GLY A 202 12.41 -5.36 10.17
CA GLY A 202 13.78 -5.18 9.70
C GLY A 202 14.80 -6.13 10.32
N ARG A 203 14.47 -6.80 11.45
CA ARG A 203 15.31 -7.82 12.11
C ARG A 203 15.03 -9.23 11.62
N SER A 204 13.92 -9.46 10.93
CA SER A 204 13.53 -10.78 10.42
C SER A 204 14.67 -11.45 9.65
N PRO A 205 14.97 -12.75 9.91
CA PRO A 205 15.91 -13.51 9.11
C PRO A 205 15.59 -13.54 7.61
N ILE A 206 14.29 -13.50 7.26
CA ILE A 206 13.82 -13.44 5.86
C ILE A 206 14.29 -12.13 5.20
N ILE A 207 14.14 -11.00 5.89
CA ILE A 207 14.51 -9.67 5.38
C ILE A 207 16.02 -9.48 5.32
N ARG A 208 16.75 -10.17 6.18
CA ARG A 208 18.23 -10.12 6.25
C ARG A 208 18.90 -11.12 5.31
N SER A 209 18.15 -11.97 4.65
CA SER A 209 18.67 -12.92 3.66
C SER A 209 19.07 -12.23 2.35
N SER A 210 19.72 -12.96 1.46
CA SER A 210 20.07 -12.51 0.10
C SER A 210 18.86 -12.15 -0.76
N SER A 211 17.68 -12.78 -0.51
CA SER A 211 16.42 -12.45 -1.18
C SER A 211 15.66 -11.30 -0.51
N GLY A 212 16.12 -10.85 0.64
CA GLY A 212 15.46 -9.82 1.44
C GLY A 212 16.08 -8.45 1.28
N SER A 213 15.27 -7.42 1.48
CA SER A 213 15.71 -6.03 1.58
C SER A 213 14.86 -5.27 2.58
N ARG A 214 15.51 -4.41 3.36
CA ARG A 214 14.80 -3.43 4.18
C ARG A 214 14.27 -2.25 3.37
N ASP A 215 14.93 -1.95 2.27
CA ASP A 215 14.62 -0.82 1.42
C ASP A 215 13.71 -1.29 0.28
N GLN A 216 12.49 -0.74 0.26
CA GLN A 216 11.41 -1.15 -0.62
C GLN A 216 11.02 0.04 -1.50
N TRP A 217 11.36 -0.01 -2.76
CA TRP A 217 11.01 1.01 -3.73
C TRP A 217 9.78 0.61 -4.55
N SER A 218 9.04 1.57 -5.00
CA SER A 218 7.99 1.37 -5.99
C SER A 218 7.96 2.52 -6.96
N ILE A 219 7.67 2.24 -8.23
CA ILE A 219 7.43 3.24 -9.26
C ILE A 219 6.32 2.77 -10.16
N GLY A 220 5.47 3.68 -10.62
CA GLY A 220 4.37 3.32 -11.50
C GLY A 220 3.81 4.48 -12.29
N ALA A 221 2.91 4.12 -13.18
CA ALA A 221 2.15 5.08 -13.98
C ALA A 221 0.67 4.69 -14.05
N ILE A 222 -0.17 5.71 -14.14
CA ILE A 222 -1.62 5.58 -14.28
C ILE A 222 -2.06 6.39 -15.50
N ILE A 223 -2.84 5.76 -16.37
CA ILE A 223 -3.60 6.43 -17.42
C ILE A 223 -5.07 6.37 -17.01
N SER A 224 -5.69 7.52 -16.87
CA SER A 224 -7.10 7.63 -16.47
C SER A 224 -7.93 8.26 -17.58
N TYR A 225 -9.08 7.67 -17.82
CA TYR A 225 -10.12 8.24 -18.68
C TYR A 225 -11.38 8.45 -17.86
N THR A 226 -11.87 9.67 -17.83
CA THR A 226 -13.10 10.06 -17.14
C THR A 226 -14.25 10.16 -18.13
N PHE A 227 -15.34 9.45 -17.89
CA PHE A 227 -16.57 9.52 -18.68
C PHE A 227 -17.75 9.80 -17.75
N GLY A 228 -18.70 10.60 -18.23
CA GLY A 228 -19.95 10.81 -17.51
C GLY A 228 -20.92 9.69 -17.81
N VAL A 229 -21.42 9.02 -16.77
CA VAL A 229 -22.57 8.12 -16.90
C VAL A 229 -23.80 8.96 -16.57
N GLY A 230 -24.59 9.30 -17.60
CA GLY A 230 -25.89 9.93 -17.39
C GLY A 230 -26.84 8.93 -16.71
N VAL A 231 -27.07 9.11 -15.41
CA VAL A 231 -28.21 8.46 -14.76
C VAL A 231 -29.44 9.22 -15.21
N ARG A 232 -30.21 8.61 -16.12
CA ARG A 232 -31.57 9.07 -16.46
C ARG A 232 -32.54 8.70 -15.36
#